data_5efa64f8612c8a1aaa8bc215c8cbf107
#
_entry.id   5efa64f8612c8a1aaa8bc215c8cbf107
#
_cell.length_a   1.000
_cell.length_b   1.000
_cell.length_c   1.000
_cell.angle_alpha   90.00
_cell.angle_beta   90.00
_cell.angle_gamma   90.00
#
_symmetry.space_group_name_H-M   'P 1'
#
loop_
_entity.id
_entity.type
_entity.pdbx_description
1 polymer ?
#
loop_
_entity_poly.entity_id
_entity_poly.type
_entity_poly.pdbx_seq_one_letter_code
_entity_poly.pdbx_strand_id
1 'polypeptide(L)'
;MEKKFELTEKYVVNEFGTKLYQIKCTKTFEYAKEGELGGYIEKEENLSQEGNAWVSDTARVSDDARVYGNAQVFGDANVSGNARVFGTAWVYGDAWVFGNAWVYDNARVSDTARVSDDARVSGDAWVSGNARVSDDAQVFGTAQVYGYAQVSDTARVSDDAQVFGTARVFDNARVLGTARVFGNAWVSDNAWVSDNAQVSDDARVSGTARVFDTARVFGNARVSGNAWVCK
;
A
#
# COMPACT_ATOMS: atom_id res chain seq x y z
N MET A 1 -20.92 -10.29 24.72
CA MET A 1 -21.00 -9.05 23.90
C MET A 1 -21.83 -9.34 22.67
N GLU A 2 -22.65 -8.40 22.26
CA GLU A 2 -23.38 -8.50 21.00
C GLU A 2 -22.41 -8.42 19.83
N LYS A 3 -22.48 -9.37 18.90
CA LYS A 3 -21.60 -9.40 17.73
C LYS A 3 -21.95 -8.23 16.80
N LYS A 4 -20.95 -7.66 16.11
CA LYS A 4 -21.12 -6.65 15.09
C LYS A 4 -21.56 -7.25 13.75
N PHE A 5 -21.11 -8.47 13.47
CA PHE A 5 -21.45 -9.23 12.28
C PHE A 5 -21.49 -10.74 12.57
N GLU A 6 -22.09 -11.47 11.66
CA GLU A 6 -22.14 -12.94 11.61
C GLU A 6 -21.74 -13.43 10.22
N LEU A 7 -21.24 -14.66 10.14
CA LEU A 7 -21.03 -15.35 8.87
C LEU A 7 -22.37 -15.92 8.38
N THR A 8 -22.68 -15.72 7.10
CA THR A 8 -23.85 -16.32 6.47
C THR A 8 -23.50 -17.70 5.89
N GLU A 9 -24.51 -18.45 5.43
CA GLU A 9 -24.29 -19.71 4.70
C GLU A 9 -23.78 -19.49 3.26
N LYS A 10 -23.90 -18.27 2.72
CA LYS A 10 -23.43 -17.92 1.38
C LYS A 10 -21.91 -17.78 1.38
N TYR A 11 -21.24 -18.45 0.47
CA TYR A 11 -19.79 -18.38 0.33
C TYR A 11 -19.34 -18.34 -1.13
N VAL A 12 -18.14 -17.89 -1.34
CA VAL A 12 -17.37 -18.04 -2.57
C VAL A 12 -16.14 -18.90 -2.29
N VAL A 13 -15.60 -19.53 -3.32
CA VAL A 13 -14.36 -20.30 -3.20
C VAL A 13 -13.26 -19.53 -3.93
N ASN A 14 -12.13 -19.28 -3.26
CA ASN A 14 -10.99 -18.63 -3.88
C ASN A 14 -10.21 -19.60 -4.79
N GLU A 15 -9.20 -19.10 -5.49
CA GLU A 15 -8.35 -19.89 -6.40
C GLU A 15 -7.58 -21.04 -5.71
N PHE A 16 -7.43 -20.99 -4.39
CA PHE A 16 -6.79 -22.03 -3.58
C PHE A 16 -7.77 -23.06 -3.00
N GLY A 17 -9.06 -22.94 -3.31
CA GLY A 17 -10.10 -23.85 -2.82
C GLY A 17 -10.65 -23.50 -1.43
N THR A 18 -10.25 -22.37 -0.84
CA THR A 18 -10.71 -21.89 0.48
C THR A 18 -12.08 -21.25 0.36
N LYS A 19 -13.00 -21.61 1.27
CA LYS A 19 -14.32 -20.99 1.36
C LYS A 19 -14.23 -19.67 2.10
N LEU A 20 -14.77 -18.62 1.50
CA LEU A 20 -14.92 -17.30 2.10
C LEU A 20 -16.40 -17.01 2.25
N TYR A 21 -16.86 -16.82 3.47
CA TYR A 21 -18.27 -16.63 3.80
C TYR A 21 -18.66 -15.16 3.76
N GLN A 22 -19.79 -14.87 3.15
CA GLN A 22 -20.34 -13.52 3.16
C GLN A 22 -20.73 -13.14 4.59
N ILE A 23 -20.37 -11.92 5.01
CA ILE A 23 -20.74 -11.41 6.31
C ILE A 23 -22.07 -10.65 6.25
N LYS A 24 -22.78 -10.62 7.39
CA LYS A 24 -23.99 -9.84 7.58
C LYS A 24 -23.85 -9.00 8.84
N CYS A 25 -24.13 -7.72 8.73
CA CYS A 25 -24.13 -6.79 9.85
C CYS A 25 -25.28 -7.13 10.82
N THR A 26 -24.98 -7.31 12.09
CA THR A 26 -25.97 -7.62 13.15
C THR A 26 -26.33 -6.42 14.01
N LYS A 27 -25.61 -5.29 13.87
CA LYS A 27 -25.80 -4.07 14.63
C LYS A 27 -25.33 -2.87 13.82
N THR A 28 -26.19 -1.89 13.65
CA THR A 28 -25.83 -0.64 12.95
C THR A 28 -24.64 0.06 13.58
N PHE A 29 -23.66 0.43 12.77
CA PHE A 29 -22.51 1.24 13.12
C PHE A 29 -22.17 2.19 11.96
N GLU A 30 -21.03 2.87 12.02
CA GLU A 30 -20.67 3.95 11.09
C GLU A 30 -20.73 3.55 9.59
N TYR A 31 -20.29 2.31 9.26
CA TYR A 31 -20.14 1.87 7.87
C TYR A 31 -21.12 0.79 7.40
N ALA A 32 -21.97 0.27 8.28
CA ALA A 32 -22.99 -0.69 7.89
C ALA A 32 -24.24 -0.61 8.76
N LYS A 33 -25.39 -0.88 8.18
CA LYS A 33 -26.67 -0.97 8.87
C LYS A 33 -26.98 -2.43 9.24
N GLU A 34 -27.71 -2.62 10.33
CA GLU A 34 -28.22 -3.93 10.71
C GLU A 34 -28.95 -4.61 9.53
N GLY A 35 -28.62 -5.86 9.26
CA GLY A 35 -29.12 -6.65 8.14
C GLY A 35 -28.35 -6.47 6.83
N GLU A 36 -27.48 -5.48 6.71
CA GLU A 36 -26.68 -5.24 5.51
C GLU A 36 -25.67 -6.37 5.29
N LEU A 37 -25.54 -6.82 4.03
CA LEU A 37 -24.57 -7.80 3.63
C LEU A 37 -23.23 -7.12 3.30
N GLY A 38 -22.17 -7.64 3.85
CA GLY A 38 -20.82 -7.21 3.55
C GLY A 38 -20.12 -8.10 2.52
N GLY A 39 -18.82 -8.02 2.47
CA GLY A 39 -17.93 -8.84 1.64
C GLY A 39 -17.75 -10.26 2.19
N TYR A 40 -16.60 -10.86 1.87
CA TYR A 40 -16.34 -12.27 2.14
C TYR A 40 -15.10 -12.44 3.01
N ILE A 41 -15.21 -13.21 4.08
CA ILE A 41 -14.08 -13.53 4.96
C ILE A 41 -14.02 -15.07 5.18
N GLU A 42 -12.82 -15.58 5.40
CA GLU A 42 -12.62 -17.01 5.65
C GLU A 42 -13.12 -17.43 7.03
N LYS A 43 -12.81 -16.63 8.04
CA LYS A 43 -13.12 -16.87 9.45
C LYS A 43 -13.40 -15.57 10.21
N GLU A 44 -14.06 -15.65 11.36
CA GLU A 44 -14.44 -14.46 12.15
C GLU A 44 -13.21 -13.61 12.56
N GLU A 45 -12.06 -14.23 12.76
CA GLU A 45 -10.82 -13.55 13.17
C GLU A 45 -10.26 -12.60 12.10
N ASN A 46 -10.71 -12.74 10.85
CA ASN A 46 -10.28 -11.85 9.76
C ASN A 46 -10.83 -10.42 9.90
N LEU A 47 -11.94 -10.24 10.59
CA LEU A 47 -12.57 -8.94 10.81
C LEU A 47 -12.86 -8.74 12.30
N SER A 48 -12.41 -7.62 12.86
CA SER A 48 -12.68 -7.32 14.28
C SER A 48 -14.17 -7.11 14.55
N GLN A 49 -14.66 -7.72 15.63
CA GLN A 49 -15.99 -7.44 16.20
C GLN A 49 -16.05 -6.06 16.88
N GLU A 50 -14.91 -5.45 17.18
CA GLU A 50 -14.79 -4.13 17.80
C GLU A 50 -14.48 -3.05 16.75
N GLY A 51 -14.79 -1.79 17.08
CA GLY A 51 -14.56 -0.64 16.20
C GLY A 51 -15.46 -0.65 14.97
N ASN A 52 -15.11 0.17 13.98
CA ASN A 52 -15.91 0.37 12.77
C ASN A 52 -15.33 -0.35 11.53
N ALA A 53 -14.32 -1.21 11.70
CA ALA A 53 -13.75 -1.92 10.56
C ALA A 53 -14.82 -2.70 9.78
N TRP A 54 -14.78 -2.64 8.45
CA TRP A 54 -15.76 -3.31 7.61
C TRP A 54 -15.16 -3.83 6.30
N VAL A 55 -15.70 -4.94 5.84
CA VAL A 55 -15.42 -5.54 4.54
C VAL A 55 -16.73 -5.51 3.76
N SER A 56 -16.76 -4.89 2.58
CA SER A 56 -17.99 -4.74 1.78
C SER A 56 -17.80 -5.13 0.32
N ASP A 57 -18.87 -5.05 -0.43
CA ASP A 57 -18.94 -5.41 -1.85
C ASP A 57 -18.50 -6.86 -2.09
N THR A 58 -17.54 -7.07 -2.98
CA THR A 58 -16.96 -8.38 -3.31
C THR A 58 -15.56 -8.57 -2.71
N ALA A 59 -15.14 -7.66 -1.84
CA ALA A 59 -13.85 -7.73 -1.17
C ALA A 59 -13.69 -9.02 -0.35
N ARG A 60 -12.46 -9.51 -0.30
CA ARG A 60 -12.12 -10.82 0.28
C ARG A 60 -11.01 -10.68 1.31
N VAL A 61 -11.19 -11.32 2.46
CA VAL A 61 -10.14 -11.42 3.49
C VAL A 61 -9.96 -12.88 3.86
N SER A 62 -8.75 -13.40 3.78
CA SER A 62 -8.47 -14.83 4.01
C SER A 62 -7.19 -15.07 4.82
N ASP A 63 -6.92 -16.32 5.06
CA ASP A 63 -5.77 -16.78 5.84
C ASP A 63 -5.75 -16.17 7.26
N ASP A 64 -4.61 -15.68 7.70
CA ASP A 64 -4.45 -15.02 9.00
C ASP A 64 -4.50 -13.48 8.90
N ALA A 65 -4.96 -12.96 7.76
CA ALA A 65 -5.13 -11.53 7.55
C ALA A 65 -6.16 -10.93 8.52
N ARG A 66 -5.91 -9.70 8.97
CA ARG A 66 -6.76 -9.02 9.95
C ARG A 66 -7.12 -7.61 9.54
N VAL A 67 -8.41 -7.30 9.61
CA VAL A 67 -8.97 -5.96 9.40
C VAL A 67 -9.58 -5.48 10.71
N TYR A 68 -9.10 -4.37 11.26
CA TYR A 68 -9.53 -3.87 12.57
C TYR A 68 -9.45 -2.34 12.70
N GLY A 69 -9.87 -1.80 13.86
CA GLY A 69 -9.99 -0.36 14.06
C GLY A 69 -11.17 0.22 13.29
N ASN A 70 -10.93 1.16 12.41
CA ASN A 70 -11.90 1.78 11.51
C ASN A 70 -11.55 1.55 10.03
N ALA A 71 -10.76 0.54 9.73
CA ALA A 71 -10.31 0.25 8.38
C ALA A 71 -11.45 -0.27 7.49
N GLN A 72 -11.39 0.05 6.22
CA GLN A 72 -12.35 -0.40 5.21
C GLN A 72 -11.67 -1.17 4.09
N VAL A 73 -12.23 -2.31 3.72
CA VAL A 73 -11.82 -3.13 2.58
C VAL A 73 -13.04 -3.30 1.68
N PHE A 74 -13.00 -2.79 0.44
CA PHE A 74 -14.18 -2.78 -0.42
C PHE A 74 -13.84 -2.87 -1.91
N GLY A 75 -14.86 -2.94 -2.77
CA GLY A 75 -14.70 -3.26 -4.18
C GLY A 75 -14.34 -4.73 -4.37
N ASP A 76 -13.36 -5.03 -5.21
CA ASP A 76 -12.83 -6.37 -5.46
C ASP A 76 -11.49 -6.62 -4.74
N ALA A 77 -11.20 -5.83 -3.71
CA ALA A 77 -9.94 -5.89 -2.99
C ALA A 77 -9.71 -7.24 -2.27
N ASN A 78 -8.46 -7.68 -2.25
CA ASN A 78 -8.05 -8.90 -1.59
C ASN A 78 -7.01 -8.63 -0.49
N VAL A 79 -7.26 -9.14 0.71
CA VAL A 79 -6.33 -9.09 1.85
C VAL A 79 -6.09 -10.52 2.32
N SER A 80 -4.83 -10.98 2.32
CA SER A 80 -4.52 -12.39 2.62
C SER A 80 -3.16 -12.58 3.31
N GLY A 81 -2.80 -13.82 3.61
CA GLY A 81 -1.60 -14.15 4.37
C GLY A 81 -1.70 -13.67 5.82
N ASN A 82 -0.69 -13.02 6.33
CA ASN A 82 -0.65 -12.41 7.67
C ASN A 82 -0.85 -10.88 7.61
N ALA A 83 -1.39 -10.36 6.51
CA ALA A 83 -1.52 -8.92 6.29
C ALA A 83 -2.43 -8.25 7.33
N ARG A 84 -2.13 -7.00 7.64
CA ARG A 84 -2.90 -6.21 8.62
C ARG A 84 -3.35 -4.90 8.00
N VAL A 85 -4.65 -4.65 8.05
CA VAL A 85 -5.27 -3.38 7.62
C VAL A 85 -5.96 -2.78 8.83
N PHE A 86 -5.51 -1.62 9.30
CA PHE A 86 -6.03 -1.04 10.55
C PHE A 86 -5.93 0.50 10.60
N GLY A 87 -6.30 1.09 11.73
CA GLY A 87 -6.47 2.54 11.81
C GLY A 87 -7.72 2.97 11.03
N THR A 88 -7.60 3.92 10.16
CA THR A 88 -8.62 4.39 9.23
C THR A 88 -8.24 4.09 7.78
N ALA A 89 -7.39 3.09 7.56
CA ALA A 89 -6.87 2.71 6.25
C ALA A 89 -7.97 2.19 5.31
N TRP A 90 -7.79 2.46 4.03
CA TRP A 90 -8.69 2.00 2.96
C TRP A 90 -7.94 1.14 1.95
N VAL A 91 -8.47 -0.04 1.67
CA VAL A 91 -8.00 -0.96 0.62
C VAL A 91 -9.18 -1.21 -0.32
N TYR A 92 -9.09 -0.80 -1.58
CA TYR A 92 -10.26 -0.84 -2.47
C TYR A 92 -9.89 -0.99 -3.95
N GLY A 93 -10.92 -1.10 -4.80
CA GLY A 93 -10.73 -1.49 -6.20
C GLY A 93 -10.31 -2.95 -6.30
N ASP A 94 -9.39 -3.26 -7.19
CA ASP A 94 -8.77 -4.60 -7.35
C ASP A 94 -7.44 -4.72 -6.57
N ALA A 95 -7.25 -3.93 -5.51
CA ALA A 95 -6.01 -3.87 -4.75
C ALA A 95 -5.74 -5.18 -3.99
N TRP A 96 -4.45 -5.53 -3.88
CA TRP A 96 -4.01 -6.73 -3.17
C TRP A 96 -3.04 -6.35 -2.05
N VAL A 97 -3.35 -6.79 -0.83
CA VAL A 97 -2.47 -6.67 0.35
C VAL A 97 -2.25 -8.06 0.91
N PHE A 98 -1.01 -8.56 0.88
CA PHE A 98 -0.73 -9.95 1.26
C PHE A 98 0.66 -10.13 1.89
N GLY A 99 1.03 -11.37 2.23
CA GLY A 99 2.25 -11.63 3.00
C GLY A 99 2.10 -11.14 4.44
N ASN A 100 3.08 -10.44 4.96
CA ASN A 100 3.07 -9.81 6.28
C ASN A 100 2.82 -8.28 6.19
N ALA A 101 2.30 -7.79 5.08
CA ALA A 101 2.17 -6.36 4.79
C ALA A 101 1.24 -5.64 5.78
N TRP A 102 1.58 -4.39 6.09
CA TRP A 102 0.79 -3.53 6.97
C TRP A 102 0.33 -2.28 6.22
N VAL A 103 -0.98 -2.03 6.26
CA VAL A 103 -1.61 -0.81 5.75
C VAL A 103 -2.38 -0.17 6.91
N TYR A 104 -1.96 1.01 7.36
CA TYR A 104 -2.50 1.57 8.59
C TYR A 104 -2.53 3.10 8.61
N ASP A 105 -3.01 3.68 9.72
CA ASP A 105 -3.35 5.10 9.84
C ASP A 105 -4.41 5.50 8.82
N ASN A 106 -4.20 6.50 7.99
CA ASN A 106 -5.12 6.95 6.93
C ASN A 106 -4.68 6.48 5.53
N ALA A 107 -3.80 5.49 5.45
CA ALA A 107 -3.22 5.03 4.19
C ALA A 107 -4.27 4.47 3.23
N ARG A 108 -4.05 4.65 1.94
CA ARG A 108 -4.93 4.18 0.89
C ARG A 108 -4.19 3.30 -0.11
N VAL A 109 -4.75 2.14 -0.40
CA VAL A 109 -4.26 1.23 -1.44
C VAL A 109 -5.41 0.94 -2.39
N SER A 110 -5.26 1.27 -3.65
CA SER A 110 -6.38 1.23 -4.60
C SER A 110 -6.02 0.77 -6.00
N ASP A 111 -7.02 0.71 -6.86
CA ASP A 111 -6.92 0.22 -8.23
C ASP A 111 -6.40 -1.22 -8.26
N THR A 112 -5.34 -1.51 -9.01
CA THR A 112 -4.69 -2.83 -9.08
C THR A 112 -3.35 -2.88 -8.30
N ALA A 113 -3.15 -1.93 -7.37
CA ALA A 113 -1.93 -1.83 -6.59
C ALA A 113 -1.70 -3.06 -5.70
N ARG A 114 -0.44 -3.38 -5.48
CA ARG A 114 -0.04 -4.52 -4.66
C ARG A 114 0.90 -4.09 -3.55
N VAL A 115 0.58 -4.50 -2.33
CA VAL A 115 1.44 -4.33 -1.15
C VAL A 115 1.68 -5.71 -0.56
N SER A 116 2.92 -6.15 -0.48
CA SER A 116 3.25 -7.54 -0.10
C SER A 116 4.47 -7.65 0.79
N ASP A 117 4.73 -8.88 1.18
CA ASP A 117 5.86 -9.27 2.03
C ASP A 117 5.82 -8.53 3.37
N ASP A 118 6.87 -7.88 3.82
CA ASP A 118 6.91 -7.11 5.07
C ASP A 118 6.69 -5.59 4.85
N ALA A 119 6.17 -5.20 3.68
CA ALA A 119 5.98 -3.81 3.30
C ALA A 119 4.99 -3.06 4.20
N ARG A 120 5.25 -1.78 4.41
CA ARG A 120 4.41 -0.92 5.26
C ARG A 120 3.97 0.33 4.51
N VAL A 121 2.66 0.58 4.53
CA VAL A 121 2.06 1.80 3.98
C VAL A 121 1.28 2.48 5.11
N SER A 122 1.63 3.72 5.44
CA SER A 122 1.05 4.41 6.61
C SER A 122 0.96 5.94 6.46
N GLY A 123 0.43 6.60 7.48
CA GLY A 123 0.12 8.03 7.41
C GLY A 123 -1.01 8.28 6.42
N ASP A 124 -0.91 9.33 5.64
CA ASP A 124 -1.84 9.67 4.56
C ASP A 124 -1.32 9.17 3.18
N ALA A 125 -0.42 8.19 3.17
CA ALA A 125 0.20 7.68 1.96
C ALA A 125 -0.81 7.01 1.03
N TRP A 126 -0.56 7.15 -0.27
CA TRP A 126 -1.42 6.57 -1.30
C TRP A 126 -0.61 5.71 -2.29
N VAL A 127 -1.00 4.43 -2.40
CA VAL A 127 -0.46 3.48 -3.38
C VAL A 127 -1.58 3.11 -4.35
N SER A 128 -1.41 3.40 -5.64
CA SER A 128 -2.49 3.23 -6.62
C SER A 128 -2.02 2.85 -8.04
N GLY A 129 -2.96 2.68 -8.95
CA GLY A 129 -2.67 2.18 -10.30
C GLY A 129 -2.17 0.74 -10.25
N ASN A 130 -1.12 0.43 -10.98
CA ASN A 130 -0.44 -0.88 -10.99
C ASN A 130 0.83 -0.88 -10.12
N ALA A 131 0.94 0.04 -9.17
CA ALA A 131 2.11 0.18 -8.32
C ALA A 131 2.35 -1.04 -7.43
N ARG A 132 3.61 -1.30 -7.11
CA ARG A 132 4.02 -2.40 -6.23
C ARG A 132 4.89 -1.88 -5.10
N VAL A 133 4.55 -2.26 -3.88
CA VAL A 133 5.37 -2.02 -2.69
C VAL A 133 5.61 -3.37 -2.04
N SER A 134 6.85 -3.81 -1.94
CA SER A 134 7.19 -5.17 -1.49
C SER A 134 8.42 -5.20 -0.59
N ASP A 135 8.74 -6.40 -0.12
CA ASP A 135 9.85 -6.65 0.80
C ASP A 135 9.70 -5.83 2.10
N ASP A 136 10.74 -5.21 2.61
CA ASP A 136 10.71 -4.35 3.80
C ASP A 136 10.44 -2.86 3.47
N ALA A 137 9.95 -2.55 2.28
CA ALA A 137 9.75 -1.19 1.81
C ALA A 137 8.73 -0.41 2.64
N GLN A 138 8.96 0.89 2.80
CA GLN A 138 8.11 1.77 3.59
C GLN A 138 7.64 2.98 2.76
N VAL A 139 6.33 3.18 2.73
CA VAL A 139 5.69 4.36 2.11
C VAL A 139 4.86 5.05 3.19
N PHE A 140 5.20 6.28 3.56
CA PHE A 140 4.56 6.96 4.68
C PHE A 140 4.51 8.49 4.53
N GLY A 141 3.95 9.20 5.51
CA GLY A 141 3.63 10.62 5.37
C GLY A 141 2.46 10.82 4.41
N THR A 142 2.58 11.72 3.47
CA THR A 142 1.63 11.98 2.39
C THR A 142 2.15 11.47 1.03
N ALA A 143 3.13 10.57 1.04
CA ALA A 143 3.80 10.05 -0.14
C ALA A 143 2.85 9.33 -1.10
N GLN A 144 3.12 9.45 -2.38
CA GLN A 144 2.31 8.83 -3.42
C GLN A 144 3.15 7.91 -4.32
N VAL A 145 2.72 6.68 -4.48
CA VAL A 145 3.33 5.67 -5.36
C VAL A 145 2.26 5.20 -6.34
N TYR A 146 2.40 5.52 -7.63
CA TYR A 146 1.34 5.22 -8.59
C TYR A 146 1.85 4.89 -10.01
N GLY A 147 0.92 4.55 -10.91
CA GLY A 147 1.26 4.05 -12.24
C GLY A 147 1.77 2.61 -12.16
N TYR A 148 2.92 2.33 -12.70
CA TYR A 148 3.63 1.05 -12.64
C TYR A 148 4.88 1.12 -11.76
N ALA A 149 4.96 2.10 -10.88
CA ALA A 149 6.11 2.31 -10.01
C ALA A 149 6.32 1.12 -9.06
N GLN A 150 7.59 0.87 -8.74
CA GLN A 150 7.99 -0.19 -7.83
C GLN A 150 8.85 0.36 -6.70
N VAL A 151 8.49 0.03 -5.46
CA VAL A 151 9.28 0.34 -4.27
C VAL A 151 9.53 -0.99 -3.56
N SER A 152 10.78 -1.37 -3.39
CA SER A 152 11.13 -2.69 -2.85
C SER A 152 12.36 -2.68 -1.95
N ASP A 153 12.72 -3.84 -1.45
CA ASP A 153 13.81 -4.04 -0.49
C ASP A 153 13.58 -3.21 0.79
N THR A 154 14.52 -2.45 1.25
CA THR A 154 14.38 -1.57 2.42
C THR A 154 14.15 -0.10 2.06
N ALA A 155 13.74 0.18 0.82
CA ALA A 155 13.54 1.52 0.30
C ALA A 155 12.45 2.30 1.07
N ARG A 156 12.63 3.61 1.15
CA ARG A 156 11.70 4.50 1.84
C ARG A 156 11.23 5.63 0.95
N VAL A 157 9.93 5.82 0.90
CA VAL A 157 9.30 6.97 0.23
C VAL A 157 8.45 7.68 1.29
N SER A 158 8.74 8.94 1.56
CA SER A 158 8.10 9.66 2.67
C SER A 158 7.81 11.13 2.39
N ASP A 159 7.17 11.76 3.36
CA ASP A 159 6.71 13.15 3.29
C ASP A 159 5.77 13.34 2.10
N ASP A 160 5.95 14.33 1.24
CA ASP A 160 5.14 14.58 0.05
C ASP A 160 5.74 13.99 -1.24
N ALA A 161 6.67 13.04 -1.11
CA ALA A 161 7.39 12.46 -2.25
C ALA A 161 6.48 11.68 -3.20
N GLN A 162 6.81 11.73 -4.48
CA GLN A 162 6.06 11.05 -5.52
C GLN A 162 6.95 10.11 -6.34
N VAL A 163 6.52 8.85 -6.46
CA VAL A 163 7.16 7.85 -7.32
C VAL A 163 6.13 7.32 -8.30
N PHE A 164 6.33 7.55 -9.61
CA PHE A 164 5.32 7.21 -10.59
C PHE A 164 5.88 6.86 -11.98
N GLY A 165 4.98 6.55 -12.93
CA GLY A 165 5.39 5.99 -14.22
C GLY A 165 5.83 4.55 -14.05
N THR A 166 7.00 4.19 -14.55
CA THR A 166 7.66 2.89 -14.39
C THR A 166 8.91 2.98 -13.51
N ALA A 167 9.00 4.04 -12.70
CA ALA A 167 10.14 4.31 -11.84
C ALA A 167 10.34 3.21 -10.79
N ARG A 168 11.61 2.98 -10.41
CA ARG A 168 11.98 1.98 -9.41
C ARG A 168 12.81 2.62 -8.30
N VAL A 169 12.42 2.36 -7.06
CA VAL A 169 13.16 2.76 -5.86
C VAL A 169 13.39 1.48 -5.05
N PHE A 170 14.65 1.10 -4.85
CA PHE A 170 14.98 -0.20 -4.26
C PHE A 170 16.26 -0.16 -3.42
N ASP A 171 16.66 -1.30 -2.86
CA ASP A 171 17.73 -1.39 -1.85
C ASP A 171 17.44 -0.49 -0.63
N ASN A 172 18.39 0.32 -0.20
CA ASN A 172 18.26 1.25 0.93
C ASN A 172 17.96 2.70 0.48
N ALA A 173 17.47 2.88 -0.75
CA ALA A 173 17.23 4.19 -1.33
C ALA A 173 16.14 4.97 -0.59
N ARG A 174 16.28 6.29 -0.57
CA ARG A 174 15.33 7.18 0.10
C ARG A 174 14.86 8.29 -0.83
N VAL A 175 13.55 8.44 -0.92
CA VAL A 175 12.90 9.54 -1.64
C VAL A 175 12.02 10.29 -0.63
N LEU A 176 12.33 11.55 -0.35
CA LEU A 176 11.69 12.30 0.72
C LEU A 176 11.47 13.79 0.36
N GLY A 177 10.80 14.52 1.23
CA GLY A 177 10.41 15.91 0.95
C GLY A 177 9.33 15.95 -0.13
N THR A 178 9.48 16.85 -1.09
CA THR A 178 8.59 16.95 -2.26
C THR A 178 9.24 16.37 -3.52
N ALA A 179 10.23 15.49 -3.35
CA ALA A 179 11.00 14.91 -4.45
C ALA A 179 10.12 14.05 -5.37
N ARG A 180 10.46 14.03 -6.64
CA ARG A 180 9.73 13.29 -7.66
C ARG A 180 10.66 12.36 -8.43
N VAL A 181 10.31 11.07 -8.47
CA VAL A 181 10.99 10.03 -9.25
C VAL A 181 9.99 9.44 -10.24
N PHE A 182 10.23 9.61 -11.55
CA PHE A 182 9.24 9.23 -12.54
C PHE A 182 9.84 8.81 -13.89
N GLY A 183 9.01 8.46 -14.85
CA GLY A 183 9.47 7.85 -16.10
C GLY A 183 10.00 6.44 -15.84
N ASN A 184 11.14 6.08 -16.40
CA ASN A 184 11.86 4.82 -16.18
C ASN A 184 13.02 4.98 -15.17
N ALA A 185 13.00 6.03 -14.35
CA ALA A 185 14.09 6.37 -13.46
C ALA A 185 14.34 5.31 -12.38
N TRP A 186 15.60 5.13 -12.02
CA TRP A 186 16.04 4.19 -10.99
C TRP A 186 16.76 4.92 -9.87
N VAL A 187 16.36 4.67 -8.63
CA VAL A 187 17.05 5.13 -7.41
C VAL A 187 17.35 3.90 -6.56
N SER A 188 18.61 3.62 -6.30
CA SER A 188 19.03 2.37 -5.64
C SER A 188 20.19 2.54 -4.68
N ASP A 189 20.62 1.45 -4.10
CA ASP A 189 21.68 1.38 -3.08
C ASP A 189 21.34 2.25 -1.86
N ASN A 190 22.23 3.16 -1.46
CA ASN A 190 22.02 4.12 -0.38
C ASN A 190 21.74 5.54 -0.90
N ALA A 191 21.23 5.68 -2.11
CA ALA A 191 20.98 6.97 -2.74
C ALA A 191 19.84 7.75 -2.06
N TRP A 192 19.97 9.05 -2.02
CA TRP A 192 18.96 9.96 -1.47
C TRP A 192 18.49 10.94 -2.54
N VAL A 193 17.19 11.08 -2.69
CA VAL A 193 16.53 12.10 -3.50
C VAL A 193 15.61 12.87 -2.58
N SER A 194 15.84 14.16 -2.38
CA SER A 194 15.12 14.94 -1.37
C SER A 194 14.73 16.34 -1.82
N ASP A 195 14.03 17.05 -0.94
CA ASP A 195 13.54 18.40 -1.15
C ASP A 195 12.66 18.48 -2.41
N ASN A 196 12.96 19.37 -3.35
CA ASN A 196 12.22 19.52 -4.61
C ASN A 196 12.92 18.83 -5.80
N ALA A 197 13.84 17.90 -5.54
CA ALA A 197 14.62 17.25 -6.59
C ALA A 197 13.76 16.37 -7.50
N GLN A 198 14.17 16.26 -8.75
CA GLN A 198 13.49 15.47 -9.75
C GLN A 198 14.46 14.49 -10.43
N VAL A 199 14.06 13.22 -10.50
CA VAL A 199 14.77 12.17 -11.24
C VAL A 199 13.80 11.57 -12.24
N SER A 200 14.12 11.65 -13.54
CA SER A 200 13.16 11.27 -14.57
C SER A 200 13.79 10.59 -15.78
N ASP A 201 12.94 10.18 -16.69
CA ASP A 201 13.28 9.45 -17.91
C ASP A 201 14.03 8.16 -17.60
N ASP A 202 15.20 7.90 -18.20
CA ASP A 202 16.05 6.72 -17.94
C ASP A 202 17.18 7.00 -16.94
N ALA A 203 17.06 8.10 -16.17
CA ALA A 203 18.09 8.52 -15.22
C ALA A 203 18.30 7.51 -14.09
N ARG A 204 19.52 7.38 -13.63
CA ARG A 204 19.88 6.48 -12.54
C ARG A 204 20.64 7.20 -11.45
N VAL A 205 20.21 7.03 -10.21
CA VAL A 205 20.87 7.53 -9.00
C VAL A 205 21.21 6.35 -8.11
N SER A 206 22.49 6.14 -7.78
CA SER A 206 22.94 4.94 -7.07
C SER A 206 24.15 5.19 -6.17
N GLY A 207 24.60 4.17 -5.46
CA GLY A 207 25.67 4.29 -4.46
C GLY A 207 25.21 5.08 -3.24
N THR A 208 26.00 6.04 -2.80
CA THR A 208 25.62 6.99 -1.72
C THR A 208 25.32 8.39 -2.27
N ALA A 209 24.97 8.48 -3.55
CA ALA A 209 24.69 9.73 -4.23
C ALA A 209 23.50 10.47 -3.61
N ARG A 210 23.58 11.79 -3.59
CA ARG A 210 22.51 12.68 -3.09
C ARG A 210 22.08 13.67 -4.15
N VAL A 211 20.78 13.71 -4.40
CA VAL A 211 20.14 14.68 -5.31
C VAL A 211 19.14 15.47 -4.48
N PHE A 212 19.33 16.77 -4.33
CA PHE A 212 18.57 17.58 -3.40
C PHE A 212 18.34 19.02 -3.90
N ASP A 213 17.67 19.85 -3.10
CA ASP A 213 17.21 21.20 -3.47
C ASP A 213 16.27 21.15 -4.69
N THR A 214 16.58 21.86 -5.75
CA THR A 214 15.80 21.87 -7.00
C THR A 214 16.50 21.15 -8.15
N ALA A 215 17.44 20.26 -7.82
CA ALA A 215 18.23 19.53 -8.80
C ALA A 215 17.37 18.64 -9.70
N ARG A 216 17.76 18.55 -10.96
CA ARG A 216 17.09 17.70 -11.95
C ARG A 216 18.10 16.75 -12.58
N VAL A 217 17.81 15.46 -12.50
CA VAL A 217 18.56 14.38 -13.15
C VAL A 217 17.63 13.72 -14.15
N PHE A 218 17.92 13.80 -15.44
CA PHE A 218 17.01 13.37 -16.50
C PHE A 218 17.74 12.77 -17.71
N GLY A 219 16.98 12.25 -18.67
CA GLY A 219 17.51 11.55 -19.82
C GLY A 219 18.23 10.27 -19.38
N ASN A 220 19.41 10.02 -19.95
CA ASN A 220 20.26 8.87 -19.61
C ASN A 220 21.31 9.19 -18.54
N ALA A 221 21.12 10.26 -17.75
CA ALA A 221 22.09 10.69 -16.75
C ALA A 221 22.31 9.62 -15.66
N ARG A 222 23.56 9.49 -15.22
CA ARG A 222 23.93 8.59 -14.13
C ARG A 222 24.63 9.37 -13.02
N VAL A 223 24.10 9.33 -11.83
CA VAL A 223 24.67 9.91 -10.62
C VAL A 223 25.00 8.76 -9.68
N SER A 224 26.27 8.57 -9.35
CA SER A 224 26.69 7.39 -8.57
C SER A 224 27.85 7.68 -7.64
N GLY A 225 28.23 6.69 -6.84
CA GLY A 225 29.26 6.85 -5.82
C GLY A 225 28.82 7.84 -4.74
N ASN A 226 29.71 8.76 -4.37
CA ASN A 226 29.45 9.78 -3.34
C ASN A 226 29.07 11.13 -3.96
N ALA A 227 28.51 11.17 -5.16
CA ALA A 227 28.16 12.38 -5.87
C ALA A 227 27.06 13.19 -5.15
N TRP A 228 27.19 14.50 -5.17
CA TRP A 228 26.18 15.44 -4.67
C TRP A 228 25.71 16.32 -5.83
N VAL A 229 24.42 16.34 -6.07
CA VAL A 229 23.79 17.15 -7.12
C VAL A 229 22.77 18.06 -6.46
N CYS A 230 23.02 19.34 -6.48
CA CYS A 230 22.13 20.39 -5.96
C CYS A 230 22.09 21.56 -6.94
N LYS A 231 21.13 22.46 -6.77
CA LYS A 231 21.02 23.67 -7.60
C LYS A 231 20.51 24.82 -6.75
#